data_9989ec85307a2bd0d0783f0392b61298
#
_entry.id   9989ec85307a2bd0d0783f0392b61298
#
_cell.length_a   1.000
_cell.length_b   1.000
_cell.length_c   1.000
_cell.angle_alpha   90.00
_cell.angle_beta   90.00
_cell.angle_gamma   90.00
#
_symmetry.space_group_name_H-M   'P 1'
#
loop_
_entity.id
_entity.type
_entity.pdbx_description
1 polymer ?
#
loop_
_entity_poly.entity_id
_entity_poly.type
_entity_poly.pdbx_seq_one_letter_code
_entity_poly.pdbx_strand_id
1 'polypeptide(L)'
;MTNKRQYGRAQALPSCPGNVTETLRELINALPASAKTDYLKAEVFSKFVSDDTDPPHVRRQRAINKWLATEKENEATNVRLLITPAEYNILPRVSYERFVNFCRDLVRNIIGDFPPVDSLIGSFSGGASTSRARTSSHPAGKYTGRAHATPRCLELFSDLKEEMPGWFGVVGDLEIEVVSGNVMFTVPKKTDIDRVACKEPDLNMFVQKGLGSHIEKSLLRQHINLRDQSINRRLAREGSLTGRLATLDLSSASDSVTTQLVAEMLPAEWFTVLDAVRSPVTKIDGDEHRNEMFSSMGNGFTFE
;
A
#
# COMPACT_ATOMS: atom_id res chain seq x y z
N MET A 1 -29.93 29.05 -0.35
CA MET A 1 -30.46 27.67 -0.52
C MET A 1 -29.30 26.76 -0.88
N THR A 2 -28.71 26.11 0.10
CA THR A 2 -27.52 25.28 -0.03
C THR A 2 -27.94 23.83 -0.18
N ASN A 3 -27.69 23.29 -1.35
CA ASN A 3 -27.93 21.89 -1.68
C ASN A 3 -27.01 20.98 -0.89
N LYS A 4 -27.48 20.40 0.21
CA LYS A 4 -26.81 19.32 0.92
C LYS A 4 -26.87 18.05 0.06
N ARG A 5 -25.79 17.72 -0.64
CA ARG A 5 -25.59 16.36 -1.19
C ARG A 5 -25.49 15.40 -0.01
N GLN A 6 -26.55 14.63 0.22
CA GLN A 6 -26.50 13.45 1.07
C GLN A 6 -25.55 12.43 0.43
N TYR A 7 -24.37 12.25 1.02
CA TYR A 7 -23.57 11.07 0.74
C TYR A 7 -24.29 9.87 1.39
N GLY A 8 -24.98 9.12 0.54
CA GLY A 8 -25.65 7.90 0.93
C GLY A 8 -24.68 6.94 1.61
N ARG A 9 -25.14 6.27 2.66
CA ARG A 9 -24.54 5.07 3.24
C ARG A 9 -24.07 4.20 2.09
N ALA A 10 -22.82 3.69 2.14
CA ALA A 10 -22.41 2.57 1.31
C ALA A 10 -23.39 1.43 1.62
N GLN A 11 -24.41 1.29 0.79
CA GLN A 11 -25.27 0.13 0.83
C GLN A 11 -24.35 -1.07 0.58
N ALA A 12 -24.42 -2.05 1.46
CA ALA A 12 -23.94 -3.37 1.11
C ALA A 12 -24.51 -3.68 -0.27
N LEU A 13 -23.68 -4.05 -1.22
CA LEU A 13 -24.14 -4.52 -2.52
C LEU A 13 -25.25 -5.54 -2.25
N PRO A 14 -26.44 -5.39 -2.85
CA PRO A 14 -27.49 -6.35 -2.64
C PRO A 14 -26.91 -7.72 -2.94
N SER A 15 -27.11 -8.67 -2.04
CA SER A 15 -26.81 -10.08 -2.32
C SER A 15 -27.50 -10.39 -3.64
N CYS A 16 -26.72 -10.78 -4.65
CA CYS A 16 -27.27 -11.20 -5.93
C CYS A 16 -28.35 -12.27 -5.64
N PRO A 17 -29.59 -12.11 -6.13
CA PRO A 17 -30.57 -13.17 -5.98
C PRO A 17 -29.96 -14.48 -6.48
N GLY A 18 -30.17 -15.61 -5.80
CA GLY A 18 -29.59 -16.90 -6.16
C GLY A 18 -29.70 -17.26 -7.64
N ASN A 19 -30.79 -16.86 -8.30
CA ASN A 19 -31.01 -17.02 -9.74
C ASN A 19 -29.97 -16.33 -10.63
N VAL A 20 -29.41 -15.19 -10.22
CA VAL A 20 -28.39 -14.49 -11.06
C VAL A 20 -27.06 -15.20 -11.03
N THR A 21 -26.65 -15.73 -9.85
CA THR A 21 -25.41 -16.49 -9.72
C THR A 21 -25.49 -17.80 -10.52
N GLU A 22 -26.61 -18.50 -10.44
CA GLU A 22 -26.85 -19.75 -11.17
C GLU A 22 -26.88 -19.50 -12.69
N THR A 23 -27.61 -18.48 -13.15
CA THR A 23 -27.65 -18.09 -14.56
C THR A 23 -26.27 -17.68 -15.07
N LEU A 24 -25.48 -16.92 -14.28
CA LEU A 24 -24.11 -16.56 -14.65
C LEU A 24 -23.20 -17.79 -14.76
N ARG A 25 -23.34 -18.75 -13.84
CA ARG A 25 -22.61 -20.02 -13.85
C ARG A 25 -22.94 -20.83 -15.10
N GLU A 26 -24.22 -20.98 -15.44
CA GLU A 26 -24.68 -21.67 -16.65
C GLU A 26 -24.16 -21.01 -17.91
N LEU A 27 -24.30 -19.70 -18.06
CA LEU A 27 -23.82 -18.95 -19.21
C LEU A 27 -22.33 -19.10 -19.44
N ILE A 28 -21.52 -19.00 -18.37
CA ILE A 28 -20.07 -19.12 -18.48
C ILE A 28 -19.66 -20.58 -18.75
N ASN A 29 -20.35 -21.57 -18.18
CA ASN A 29 -20.08 -22.98 -18.44
C ASN A 29 -20.48 -23.42 -19.86
N ALA A 30 -21.45 -22.73 -20.46
CA ALA A 30 -21.87 -22.98 -21.84
C ALA A 30 -20.91 -22.40 -22.89
N LEU A 31 -19.94 -21.58 -22.51
CA LEU A 31 -18.94 -21.06 -23.45
C LEU A 31 -18.04 -22.18 -23.99
N PRO A 32 -17.63 -22.08 -25.28
CA PRO A 32 -16.69 -23.05 -25.86
C PRO A 32 -15.40 -23.16 -25.09
N ALA A 33 -14.86 -24.35 -24.93
CA ALA A 33 -13.59 -24.62 -24.27
C ALA A 33 -12.43 -23.87 -24.97
N SER A 34 -11.72 -23.05 -24.25
CA SER A 34 -10.54 -22.33 -24.73
C SER A 34 -9.79 -21.77 -23.54
N ALA A 35 -8.51 -21.42 -23.69
CA ALA A 35 -7.74 -20.76 -22.67
C ALA A 35 -8.38 -19.41 -22.20
N LYS A 36 -9.06 -18.69 -23.10
CA LYS A 36 -9.83 -17.48 -22.76
C LYS A 36 -11.04 -17.80 -21.87
N THR A 37 -11.76 -18.86 -22.20
CA THR A 37 -12.91 -19.30 -21.41
C THR A 37 -12.49 -19.80 -20.03
N ASP A 38 -11.40 -20.54 -19.94
CA ASP A 38 -10.86 -21.06 -18.68
C ASP A 38 -10.40 -19.90 -17.79
N TYR A 39 -9.73 -18.90 -18.36
CA TYR A 39 -9.37 -17.67 -17.65
C TYR A 39 -10.63 -16.92 -17.17
N LEU A 40 -11.62 -16.73 -18.03
CA LEU A 40 -12.87 -16.06 -17.68
C LEU A 40 -13.60 -16.78 -16.54
N LYS A 41 -13.69 -18.12 -16.60
CA LYS A 41 -14.26 -18.96 -15.54
C LYS A 41 -13.52 -18.74 -14.21
N ALA A 42 -12.20 -18.83 -14.20
CA ALA A 42 -11.39 -18.64 -13.02
C ALA A 42 -11.61 -17.25 -12.40
N GLU A 43 -11.60 -16.19 -13.19
CA GLU A 43 -11.77 -14.82 -12.72
C GLU A 43 -13.19 -14.54 -12.19
N VAL A 44 -14.23 -15.00 -12.90
CA VAL A 44 -15.62 -14.77 -12.49
C VAL A 44 -15.95 -15.59 -11.25
N PHE A 45 -15.65 -16.88 -11.26
CA PHE A 45 -16.03 -17.76 -10.14
C PHE A 45 -15.24 -17.43 -8.86
N SER A 46 -13.99 -16.98 -8.98
CA SER A 46 -13.24 -16.56 -7.80
C SER A 46 -13.74 -15.26 -7.14
N LYS A 47 -14.55 -14.45 -7.84
CA LYS A 47 -14.99 -13.13 -7.35
C LYS A 47 -16.50 -13.01 -7.15
N PHE A 48 -17.30 -13.65 -7.97
CA PHE A 48 -18.74 -13.37 -8.06
C PHE A 48 -19.65 -14.55 -7.69
N VAL A 49 -19.12 -15.75 -7.49
CA VAL A 49 -19.96 -16.91 -7.13
C VAL A 49 -20.00 -17.05 -5.61
N SER A 50 -21.10 -16.62 -5.01
CA SER A 50 -21.25 -16.57 -3.54
C SER A 50 -21.35 -17.94 -2.85
N ASP A 51 -21.86 -18.94 -3.55
CA ASP A 51 -22.14 -20.27 -2.97
C ASP A 51 -20.87 -21.04 -2.62
N ASP A 52 -19.75 -20.75 -3.31
CA ASP A 52 -18.45 -21.37 -3.08
C ASP A 52 -17.53 -20.48 -2.23
N THR A 53 -18.08 -19.47 -1.54
CA THR A 53 -17.29 -18.57 -0.70
C THR A 53 -16.96 -19.21 0.63
N ASP A 54 -15.68 -19.36 0.91
CA ASP A 54 -15.21 -19.84 2.20
C ASP A 54 -15.66 -18.92 3.36
N PRO A 55 -15.85 -19.46 4.57
CA PRO A 55 -16.18 -18.64 5.73
C PRO A 55 -15.19 -17.49 5.96
N PRO A 56 -15.66 -16.31 6.43
CA PRO A 56 -14.80 -15.14 6.61
C PRO A 56 -13.54 -15.39 7.45
N HIS A 57 -13.64 -16.21 8.51
CA HIS A 57 -12.49 -16.53 9.35
C HIS A 57 -11.44 -17.37 8.62
N VAL A 58 -11.85 -18.26 7.72
CA VAL A 58 -10.94 -19.09 6.91
C VAL A 58 -10.20 -18.20 5.89
N ARG A 59 -10.93 -17.35 5.17
CA ARG A 59 -10.33 -16.41 4.20
C ARG A 59 -9.35 -15.46 4.88
N ARG A 60 -9.72 -14.95 6.07
CA ARG A 60 -8.86 -14.10 6.89
C ARG A 60 -7.58 -14.83 7.29
N GLN A 61 -7.70 -16.05 7.81
CA GLN A 61 -6.54 -16.82 8.25
C GLN A 61 -5.58 -17.12 7.11
N ARG A 62 -6.10 -17.48 5.93
CA ARG A 62 -5.27 -17.67 4.72
C ARG A 62 -4.54 -16.39 4.33
N ALA A 63 -5.20 -15.24 4.42
CA ALA A 63 -4.59 -13.96 4.11
C ALA A 63 -3.43 -13.62 5.06
N ILE A 64 -3.64 -13.83 6.36
CA ILE A 64 -2.61 -13.63 7.39
C ILE A 64 -1.44 -14.59 7.18
N ASN A 65 -1.71 -15.88 6.96
CA ASN A 65 -0.67 -16.87 6.73
C ASN A 65 0.18 -16.54 5.48
N LYS A 66 -0.47 -16.08 4.41
CA LYS A 66 0.23 -15.61 3.20
C LYS A 66 1.12 -14.40 3.50
N TRP A 67 0.62 -13.44 4.26
CA TRP A 67 1.37 -12.25 4.64
C TRP A 67 2.58 -12.61 5.49
N LEU A 68 2.43 -13.48 6.50
CA LEU A 68 3.53 -13.97 7.34
C LEU A 68 4.57 -14.77 6.54
N ALA A 69 4.13 -15.54 5.54
CA ALA A 69 5.05 -16.22 4.63
C ALA A 69 5.89 -15.24 3.82
N THR A 70 5.28 -14.16 3.32
CA THR A 70 6.01 -13.08 2.63
C THR A 70 6.99 -12.38 3.57
N GLU A 71 6.63 -12.12 4.82
CA GLU A 71 7.55 -11.55 5.83
C GLU A 71 8.77 -12.43 6.10
N LYS A 72 8.59 -13.74 6.14
CA LYS A 72 9.73 -14.68 6.26
C LYS A 72 10.65 -14.64 5.03
N GLU A 73 10.10 -14.47 3.83
CA GLU A 73 10.90 -14.28 2.61
C GLU A 73 11.62 -12.93 2.62
N ASN A 74 10.98 -11.89 3.18
CA ASN A 74 11.56 -10.57 3.37
C ASN A 74 12.74 -10.60 4.35
N GLU A 75 12.62 -11.31 5.48
CA GLU A 75 13.72 -11.53 6.43
C GLU A 75 14.94 -12.13 5.74
N ALA A 76 14.73 -13.22 5.01
CA ALA A 76 15.80 -13.86 4.25
C ALA A 76 16.42 -12.92 3.20
N THR A 77 15.62 -12.05 2.59
CA THR A 77 16.09 -11.06 1.62
C THR A 77 16.88 -9.95 2.29
N ASN A 78 16.39 -9.40 3.41
CA ASN A 78 17.13 -8.41 4.20
C ASN A 78 18.48 -8.93 4.63
N VAL A 79 18.54 -10.15 5.16
CA VAL A 79 19.81 -10.79 5.54
C VAL A 79 20.74 -10.93 4.32
N ARG A 80 20.22 -11.43 3.20
CA ARG A 80 21.02 -11.62 1.97
C ARG A 80 21.61 -10.31 1.45
N LEU A 81 20.83 -9.21 1.45
CA LEU A 81 21.33 -7.90 1.03
C LEU A 81 22.45 -7.41 1.96
N LEU A 82 22.28 -7.54 3.28
CA LEU A 82 23.28 -7.15 4.28
C LEU A 82 24.61 -7.91 4.18
N ILE A 83 24.58 -9.19 3.83
CA ILE A 83 25.79 -10.03 3.77
C ILE A 83 26.41 -10.14 2.38
N THR A 84 25.77 -9.58 1.34
CA THR A 84 26.31 -9.65 -0.03
C THR A 84 27.58 -8.78 -0.12
N PRO A 85 28.75 -9.36 -0.46
CA PRO A 85 29.97 -8.57 -0.58
C PRO A 85 29.87 -7.54 -1.71
N ALA A 86 30.49 -6.36 -1.49
CA ALA A 86 30.48 -5.26 -2.46
C ALA A 86 31.02 -5.66 -3.84
N GLU A 87 32.05 -6.50 -3.85
CA GLU A 87 32.73 -7.01 -5.04
C GLU A 87 32.01 -8.19 -5.71
N TYR A 88 30.95 -8.76 -5.09
CA TYR A 88 30.19 -9.86 -5.68
C TYR A 88 29.61 -9.46 -7.03
N ASN A 89 29.95 -10.24 -8.08
CA ASN A 89 29.48 -9.98 -9.42
C ASN A 89 28.06 -10.52 -9.62
N ILE A 90 27.08 -9.63 -9.71
CA ILE A 90 25.65 -9.96 -10.01
C ILE A 90 25.44 -10.21 -11.50
N LEU A 91 26.26 -9.60 -12.35
CA LEU A 91 26.31 -9.77 -13.80
C LEU A 91 27.79 -9.79 -14.25
N PRO A 92 28.10 -10.29 -15.46
CA PRO A 92 29.46 -10.19 -15.97
C PRO A 92 29.99 -8.75 -15.93
N ARG A 93 31.07 -8.54 -15.18
CA ARG A 93 31.75 -7.24 -14.99
C ARG A 93 30.91 -6.16 -14.24
N VAL A 94 29.84 -6.55 -13.54
CA VAL A 94 29.03 -5.65 -12.72
C VAL A 94 29.01 -6.17 -11.30
N SER A 95 29.74 -5.50 -10.40
CA SER A 95 29.69 -5.79 -8.98
C SER A 95 28.39 -5.33 -8.34
N TYR A 96 28.05 -5.92 -7.21
CA TYR A 96 26.90 -5.54 -6.39
C TYR A 96 26.94 -4.06 -6.04
N GLU A 97 28.07 -3.57 -5.54
CA GLU A 97 28.25 -2.15 -5.22
C GLU A 97 27.99 -1.23 -6.42
N ARG A 98 28.57 -1.56 -7.58
CA ARG A 98 28.36 -0.77 -8.81
C ARG A 98 26.90 -0.73 -9.23
N PHE A 99 26.20 -1.86 -9.09
CA PHE A 99 24.78 -1.94 -9.42
C PHE A 99 23.94 -1.10 -8.44
N VAL A 100 24.16 -1.25 -7.13
CA VAL A 100 23.45 -0.49 -6.09
C VAL A 100 23.67 1.01 -6.26
N ASN A 101 24.93 1.44 -6.47
CA ASN A 101 25.25 2.84 -6.69
C ASN A 101 24.55 3.40 -7.94
N PHE A 102 24.53 2.64 -9.03
CA PHE A 102 23.78 3.03 -10.24
C PHE A 102 22.29 3.20 -9.97
N CYS A 103 21.67 2.25 -9.25
CA CYS A 103 20.25 2.34 -8.89
C CYS A 103 19.98 3.54 -7.97
N ARG A 104 20.83 3.77 -6.97
CA ARG A 104 20.71 4.91 -6.05
C ARG A 104 20.83 6.25 -6.78
N ASP A 105 21.75 6.36 -7.72
CA ASP A 105 21.91 7.56 -8.55
C ASP A 105 20.69 7.78 -9.44
N LEU A 106 20.14 6.70 -10.01
CA LEU A 106 18.91 6.78 -10.80
C LEU A 106 17.72 7.25 -9.94
N VAL A 107 17.56 6.70 -8.75
CA VAL A 107 16.51 7.11 -7.80
C VAL A 107 16.70 8.58 -7.42
N ARG A 108 17.92 9.00 -7.07
CA ARG A 108 18.24 10.40 -6.76
C ARG A 108 17.90 11.33 -7.93
N ASN A 109 18.18 10.94 -9.16
CA ASN A 109 17.84 11.72 -10.35
C ASN A 109 16.32 11.86 -10.57
N ILE A 110 15.54 10.89 -10.10
CA ILE A 110 14.07 10.90 -10.20
C ILE A 110 13.45 11.75 -9.08
N ILE A 111 13.76 11.46 -7.82
CA ILE A 111 13.11 12.10 -6.67
C ILE A 111 13.80 13.40 -6.25
N GLY A 112 15.08 13.58 -6.60
CA GLY A 112 15.89 14.72 -6.18
C GLY A 112 16.43 14.59 -4.76
N ASP A 113 17.07 15.64 -4.28
CA ASP A 113 17.43 15.77 -2.87
C ASP A 113 16.18 15.90 -2.00
N PHE A 114 16.33 15.67 -0.70
CA PHE A 114 15.19 15.80 0.21
C PHE A 114 14.65 17.25 0.16
N PRO A 115 13.34 17.42 -0.08
CA PRO A 115 12.77 18.74 -0.31
C PRO A 115 12.68 19.56 0.98
N PRO A 116 12.59 20.88 0.88
CA PRO A 116 12.22 21.72 2.01
C PRO A 116 10.87 21.28 2.60
N VAL A 117 10.75 21.31 3.92
CA VAL A 117 9.58 20.82 4.65
C VAL A 117 8.28 21.51 4.24
N ASP A 118 8.35 22.82 3.97
CA ASP A 118 7.22 23.63 3.51
C ASP A 118 6.66 23.21 2.14
N SER A 119 7.42 22.44 1.38
CA SER A 119 6.96 21.84 0.12
C SER A 119 6.20 20.52 0.29
N LEU A 120 6.24 19.90 1.48
CA LEU A 120 5.58 18.65 1.81
C LEU A 120 4.15 18.93 2.28
N ILE A 121 3.16 18.62 1.46
CA ILE A 121 1.75 18.87 1.78
C ILE A 121 1.16 17.69 2.55
N GLY A 122 1.21 17.75 3.87
CA GLY A 122 0.56 16.77 4.74
C GLY A 122 -0.97 16.84 4.65
N SER A 123 -1.62 15.70 4.86
CA SER A 123 -3.08 15.65 4.89
C SER A 123 -3.61 14.39 5.57
N PHE A 124 -4.78 14.49 6.19
CA PHE A 124 -5.47 13.31 6.69
C PHE A 124 -6.36 12.69 5.62
N SER A 125 -6.37 11.36 5.55
CA SER A 125 -7.30 10.61 4.70
C SER A 125 -8.66 10.41 5.42
N GLY A 126 -9.72 10.13 4.65
CA GLY A 126 -11.02 9.70 5.20
C GLY A 126 -11.07 8.23 5.63
N GLY A 127 -9.96 7.49 5.54
CA GLY A 127 -9.86 6.10 5.99
C GLY A 127 -9.72 5.98 7.51
N ALA A 128 -9.97 4.78 8.05
CA ALA A 128 -9.69 4.46 9.44
C ALA A 128 -8.20 4.66 9.76
N SER A 129 -7.89 5.01 11.00
CA SER A 129 -6.54 5.01 11.57
C SER A 129 -6.50 4.09 12.79
N THR A 130 -5.35 3.97 13.43
CA THR A 130 -5.25 3.19 14.67
C THR A 130 -6.07 3.80 15.81
N SER A 131 -6.26 5.13 15.83
CA SER A 131 -7.06 5.83 16.84
C SER A 131 -8.56 5.87 16.52
N ARG A 132 -8.95 5.69 15.23
CA ARG A 132 -10.32 5.97 14.77
C ARG A 132 -10.88 4.89 13.86
N ALA A 133 -12.11 4.48 14.14
CA ALA A 133 -12.87 3.60 13.25
C ALA A 133 -13.29 4.36 11.98
N ARG A 134 -13.59 3.63 10.90
CA ARG A 134 -14.01 4.21 9.62
C ARG A 134 -15.23 5.13 9.73
N THR A 135 -16.15 4.83 10.62
CA THR A 135 -17.38 5.62 10.84
C THR A 135 -17.13 6.98 11.47
N SER A 136 -15.98 7.17 12.14
CA SER A 136 -15.58 8.40 12.82
C SER A 136 -14.29 9.03 12.26
N SER A 137 -13.87 8.63 11.05
CA SER A 137 -12.57 8.99 10.47
C SER A 137 -12.62 10.13 9.45
N HIS A 138 -13.57 11.07 9.58
CA HIS A 138 -13.60 12.24 8.71
C HIS A 138 -12.29 13.04 8.83
N PRO A 139 -11.66 13.50 7.73
CA PRO A 139 -10.38 14.19 7.76
C PRO A 139 -10.33 15.36 8.74
N ALA A 140 -11.34 16.24 8.72
CA ALA A 140 -11.43 17.39 9.62
C ALA A 140 -11.44 17.01 11.10
N GLY A 141 -12.03 15.87 11.46
CA GLY A 141 -12.05 15.39 12.84
C GLY A 141 -10.69 14.86 13.33
N LYS A 142 -9.74 14.60 12.42
CA LYS A 142 -8.40 14.10 12.79
C LYS A 142 -7.46 15.19 13.25
N TYR A 143 -7.86 16.46 13.11
CA TYR A 143 -7.12 17.60 13.65
C TYR A 143 -7.43 17.91 15.11
N THR A 144 -8.33 17.16 15.75
CA THR A 144 -8.73 17.39 17.15
C THR A 144 -8.87 16.07 17.91
N GLY A 145 -8.72 16.13 19.23
CA GLY A 145 -8.91 14.99 20.14
C GLY A 145 -7.78 13.96 20.02
N ARG A 146 -8.10 12.68 20.18
CA ARG A 146 -7.12 11.59 20.25
C ARG A 146 -6.48 11.31 18.89
N ALA A 147 -5.16 11.23 18.86
CA ALA A 147 -4.37 10.83 17.71
C ALA A 147 -3.26 9.86 18.12
N HIS A 148 -2.83 8.99 17.22
CA HIS A 148 -1.73 8.07 17.45
C HIS A 148 -0.52 8.44 16.58
N ALA A 149 0.69 8.18 17.14
CA ALA A 149 1.96 8.28 16.43
C ALA A 149 2.92 7.18 16.90
N THR A 150 3.83 6.75 16.02
CA THR A 150 4.99 5.98 16.45
C THR A 150 6.03 6.91 17.09
N PRO A 151 6.94 6.42 17.98
CA PRO A 151 7.91 7.27 18.68
C PRO A 151 8.72 8.17 17.74
N ARG A 152 9.35 7.58 16.72
CA ARG A 152 10.19 8.31 15.75
C ARG A 152 9.39 9.30 14.89
N CYS A 153 8.14 8.94 14.54
CA CYS A 153 7.27 9.86 13.83
C CYS A 153 6.88 11.04 14.70
N LEU A 154 6.64 10.84 15.99
CA LEU A 154 6.28 11.91 16.91
C LEU A 154 7.43 12.91 17.09
N GLU A 155 8.68 12.43 17.23
CA GLU A 155 9.87 13.26 17.29
C GLU A 155 9.96 14.14 16.03
N LEU A 156 9.96 13.52 14.86
CA LEU A 156 10.01 14.22 13.58
C LEU A 156 8.84 15.20 13.40
N PHE A 157 7.62 14.79 13.74
CA PHE A 157 6.42 15.60 13.58
C PHE A 157 6.45 16.86 14.48
N SER A 158 7.01 16.75 15.68
CA SER A 158 7.17 17.90 16.58
C SER A 158 8.01 19.02 15.96
N ASP A 159 8.99 18.65 15.14
CA ASP A 159 9.84 19.60 14.43
C ASP A 159 9.19 20.12 13.12
N LEU A 160 8.39 19.30 12.46
CA LEU A 160 7.86 19.60 11.12
C LEU A 160 6.48 20.28 11.13
N LYS A 161 5.69 20.13 12.19
CA LYS A 161 4.25 20.50 12.20
C LYS A 161 3.99 21.98 11.88
N GLU A 162 4.89 22.88 12.28
CA GLU A 162 4.73 24.31 12.09
C GLU A 162 5.08 24.75 10.67
N GLU A 163 5.96 24.01 10.00
CA GLU A 163 6.43 24.30 8.65
C GLU A 163 5.66 23.55 7.58
N MET A 164 5.04 22.41 7.94
CA MET A 164 4.40 21.52 6.99
C MET A 164 3.00 22.02 6.59
N PRO A 165 2.76 22.35 5.30
CA PRO A 165 1.44 22.75 4.83
C PRO A 165 0.39 21.64 5.07
N GLY A 166 -0.84 22.05 5.30
CA GLY A 166 -1.94 21.16 5.64
C GLY A 166 -2.10 20.92 7.14
N TRP A 167 -1.13 21.36 7.96
CA TRP A 167 -1.30 21.47 9.38
C TRP A 167 -1.90 22.85 9.71
N PHE A 168 -3.13 22.85 10.13
CA PHE A 168 -3.79 24.12 10.52
C PHE A 168 -3.49 24.40 11.98
N GLY A 169 -2.87 25.54 12.27
CA GLY A 169 -2.55 25.97 13.63
C GLY A 169 -3.75 26.20 14.57
N VAL A 170 -4.96 25.95 14.09
CA VAL A 170 -6.24 25.97 14.86
C VAL A 170 -6.54 24.58 15.43
N VAL A 171 -5.61 23.68 15.36
CA VAL A 171 -5.80 22.36 15.94
C VAL A 171 -5.89 22.54 17.44
N GLY A 172 -7.05 22.27 17.99
CA GLY A 172 -7.22 22.10 19.43
C GLY A 172 -6.26 21.01 19.90
N ASP A 173 -5.93 21.00 21.16
CA ASP A 173 -4.96 20.08 21.75
C ASP A 173 -5.21 18.64 21.29
N LEU A 174 -4.29 18.11 20.47
CA LEU A 174 -4.28 16.69 20.15
C LEU A 174 -3.74 15.92 21.36
N GLU A 175 -4.55 14.99 21.84
CA GLU A 175 -4.11 13.99 22.80
C GLU A 175 -3.37 12.89 22.05
N ILE A 176 -2.03 13.02 21.96
CA ILE A 176 -1.20 12.08 21.22
C ILE A 176 -0.85 10.88 22.10
N GLU A 177 -1.25 9.69 21.65
CA GLU A 177 -0.85 8.42 22.25
C GLU A 177 0.22 7.76 21.39
N VAL A 178 1.33 7.36 22.02
CA VAL A 178 2.42 6.64 21.36
C VAL A 178 2.05 5.17 21.20
N VAL A 179 2.16 4.67 19.97
CA VAL A 179 1.88 3.28 19.61
C VAL A 179 3.06 2.65 18.89
N SER A 180 3.20 1.32 18.97
CA SER A 180 4.32 0.59 18.35
C SER A 180 4.29 0.62 16.82
N GLY A 181 3.12 0.75 16.21
CA GLY A 181 2.96 0.74 14.77
C GLY A 181 1.50 0.63 14.32
N ASN A 182 1.29 0.04 13.16
CA ASN A 182 -0.02 -0.10 12.54
C ASN A 182 -0.80 -1.33 13.06
N VAL A 183 -2.07 -1.44 12.66
CA VAL A 183 -2.96 -2.54 13.02
C VAL A 183 -3.48 -3.21 11.77
N MET A 184 -3.25 -4.52 11.65
CA MET A 184 -3.73 -5.34 10.54
C MET A 184 -5.25 -5.50 10.57
N PHE A 185 -5.84 -5.49 9.39
CA PHE A 185 -7.21 -5.93 9.15
C PHE A 185 -7.30 -6.60 7.78
N THR A 186 -8.38 -7.30 7.51
CA THR A 186 -8.60 -7.92 6.20
C THR A 186 -9.87 -7.41 5.56
N VAL A 187 -9.87 -7.40 4.22
CA VAL A 187 -11.04 -7.09 3.40
C VAL A 187 -11.26 -8.21 2.38
N PRO A 188 -12.50 -8.56 2.05
CA PRO A 188 -12.79 -9.56 1.04
C PRO A 188 -12.11 -9.24 -0.30
N LYS A 189 -11.44 -10.25 -0.88
CA LYS A 189 -10.77 -10.13 -2.19
C LYS A 189 -11.29 -11.15 -3.19
N LYS A 190 -11.35 -12.41 -2.77
CA LYS A 190 -11.82 -13.55 -3.55
C LYS A 190 -12.68 -14.46 -2.66
N THR A 191 -13.29 -15.48 -3.27
CA THR A 191 -14.11 -16.46 -2.56
C THR A 191 -13.33 -17.29 -1.55
N ASP A 192 -12.02 -17.43 -1.73
CA ASP A 192 -11.11 -18.27 -0.95
C ASP A 192 -10.16 -17.51 -0.02
N ILE A 193 -9.91 -16.23 -0.29
CA ILE A 193 -8.93 -15.44 0.46
C ILE A 193 -9.31 -13.96 0.55
N ASP A 194 -9.08 -13.37 1.71
CA ASP A 194 -9.14 -11.93 1.92
C ASP A 194 -7.84 -11.22 1.48
N ARG A 195 -7.85 -9.90 1.51
CA ARG A 195 -6.66 -9.06 1.35
C ARG A 195 -6.29 -8.48 2.70
N VAL A 196 -5.02 -8.59 3.08
CA VAL A 196 -4.46 -7.87 4.22
C VAL A 196 -4.31 -6.39 3.88
N ALA A 197 -4.62 -5.53 4.83
CA ALA A 197 -4.29 -4.12 4.84
C ALA A 197 -4.04 -3.67 6.28
N CYS A 198 -3.35 -2.56 6.47
CA CYS A 198 -3.03 -2.02 7.78
C CYS A 198 -3.61 -0.62 7.96
N LYS A 199 -4.06 -0.34 9.18
CA LYS A 199 -4.43 1.01 9.60
C LYS A 199 -3.18 1.67 10.18
N GLU A 200 -2.74 2.75 9.56
CA GLU A 200 -1.60 3.52 10.07
C GLU A 200 -2.01 4.41 11.26
N PRO A 201 -1.07 4.77 12.13
CA PRO A 201 -1.27 5.83 13.11
C PRO A 201 -1.53 7.18 12.39
N ASP A 202 -2.27 8.06 13.03
CA ASP A 202 -2.78 9.29 12.42
C ASP A 202 -1.67 10.20 11.90
N LEU A 203 -0.68 10.50 12.78
CA LEU A 203 0.40 11.41 12.43
C LEU A 203 1.36 10.79 11.43
N ASN A 204 1.64 9.47 11.52
CA ASN A 204 2.41 8.76 10.52
C ASN A 204 1.77 8.93 9.14
N MET A 205 0.47 8.68 9.01
CA MET A 205 -0.27 8.84 7.75
C MET A 205 -0.22 10.29 7.23
N PHE A 206 -0.29 11.28 8.13
CA PHE A 206 -0.24 12.70 7.74
C PHE A 206 1.06 13.03 7.01
N VAL A 207 2.20 12.67 7.61
CA VAL A 207 3.53 12.91 7.02
C VAL A 207 3.77 12.01 5.80
N GLN A 208 3.41 10.72 5.88
CA GLN A 208 3.52 9.78 4.77
C GLN A 208 2.84 10.31 3.51
N LYS A 209 1.66 10.89 3.62
CA LYS A 209 0.95 11.47 2.47
C LYS A 209 1.65 12.71 1.89
N GLY A 210 2.31 13.48 2.72
CA GLY A 210 3.14 14.61 2.26
C GLY A 210 4.31 14.11 1.40
N LEU A 211 5.03 13.12 1.91
CA LEU A 211 6.16 12.48 1.24
C LEU A 211 5.72 11.78 -0.05
N GLY A 212 4.68 10.94 0.01
CA GLY A 212 4.13 10.27 -1.18
C GLY A 212 3.69 11.25 -2.26
N SER A 213 3.01 12.35 -1.89
CA SER A 213 2.62 13.38 -2.84
C SER A 213 3.81 14.07 -3.50
N HIS A 214 4.93 14.23 -2.80
CA HIS A 214 6.15 14.78 -3.38
C HIS A 214 6.80 13.80 -4.35
N ILE A 215 6.92 12.53 -3.97
CA ILE A 215 7.45 11.46 -4.84
C ILE A 215 6.58 11.33 -6.10
N GLU A 216 5.25 11.29 -5.96
CA GLU A 216 4.32 11.24 -7.09
C GLU A 216 4.54 12.40 -8.08
N LYS A 217 4.72 13.63 -7.58
CA LYS A 217 5.04 14.79 -8.44
C LYS A 217 6.39 14.61 -9.15
N SER A 218 7.37 14.02 -8.48
CA SER A 218 8.69 13.73 -9.08
C SER A 218 8.59 12.69 -10.19
N LEU A 219 7.86 11.61 -9.97
CA LEU A 219 7.55 10.59 -10.98
C LEU A 219 6.80 11.19 -12.17
N LEU A 220 5.84 12.07 -11.91
CA LEU A 220 5.09 12.73 -12.98
C LEU A 220 6.00 13.61 -13.88
N ARG A 221 7.03 14.27 -13.32
CA ARG A 221 8.04 14.99 -14.10
C ARG A 221 8.84 14.06 -15.03
N GLN A 222 8.94 12.78 -14.68
CA GLN A 222 9.54 11.72 -15.50
C GLN A 222 8.51 11.01 -16.40
N HIS A 223 7.32 11.61 -16.59
CA HIS A 223 6.22 11.05 -17.37
C HIS A 223 5.63 9.74 -16.80
N ILE A 224 5.90 9.42 -15.54
CA ILE A 224 5.31 8.28 -14.82
C ILE A 224 4.08 8.79 -14.05
N ASN A 225 2.89 8.54 -14.60
CA ASN A 225 1.64 8.95 -13.97
C ASN A 225 0.96 7.76 -13.29
N LEU A 226 1.10 7.65 -11.98
CA LEU A 226 0.54 6.54 -11.19
C LEU A 226 -1.01 6.55 -11.16
N ARG A 227 -1.63 7.71 -11.39
CA ARG A 227 -3.10 7.85 -11.38
C ARG A 227 -3.74 7.47 -12.71
N ASP A 228 -2.99 7.52 -13.81
CA ASP A 228 -3.50 7.22 -15.14
C ASP A 228 -3.28 5.75 -15.52
N GLN A 229 -4.30 4.94 -15.37
CA GLN A 229 -4.30 3.55 -15.79
C GLN A 229 -4.72 3.33 -17.26
N SER A 230 -4.93 4.41 -18.03
CA SER A 230 -5.37 4.30 -19.43
C SER A 230 -4.31 3.66 -20.32
N ILE A 231 -3.02 3.94 -20.06
CA ILE A 231 -1.87 3.36 -20.78
C ILE A 231 -1.87 1.84 -20.58
N ASN A 232 -1.94 1.37 -19.34
CA ASN A 232 -1.94 -0.06 -19.01
C ASN A 232 -3.12 -0.77 -19.69
N ARG A 233 -4.33 -0.19 -19.64
CA ARG A 233 -5.50 -0.75 -20.32
C ARG A 233 -5.34 -0.82 -21.83
N ARG A 234 -4.78 0.21 -22.45
CA ARG A 234 -4.52 0.25 -23.91
C ARG A 234 -3.50 -0.82 -24.31
N LEU A 235 -2.38 -0.91 -23.57
CA LEU A 235 -1.33 -1.89 -23.84
C LEU A 235 -1.83 -3.34 -23.60
N ALA A 236 -2.61 -3.57 -22.55
CA ALA A 236 -3.23 -4.88 -22.31
C ALA A 236 -4.18 -5.28 -23.45
N ARG A 237 -4.99 -4.33 -23.96
CA ARG A 237 -5.84 -4.56 -25.13
C ARG A 237 -5.02 -4.88 -26.38
N GLU A 238 -3.98 -4.12 -26.64
CA GLU A 238 -3.07 -4.35 -27.78
C GLU A 238 -2.41 -5.74 -27.67
N GLY A 239 -1.88 -6.08 -26.50
CA GLY A 239 -1.30 -7.40 -26.24
C GLY A 239 -2.28 -8.54 -26.47
N SER A 240 -3.52 -8.38 -26.03
CA SER A 240 -4.59 -9.36 -26.25
C SER A 240 -4.94 -9.55 -27.72
N LEU A 241 -4.82 -8.51 -28.55
CA LEU A 241 -5.12 -8.56 -29.98
C LEU A 241 -3.95 -9.07 -30.81
N THR A 242 -2.74 -8.69 -30.47
CA THR A 242 -1.53 -8.90 -31.30
C THR A 242 -0.64 -10.03 -30.82
N GLY A 243 -0.75 -10.43 -29.54
CA GLY A 243 0.17 -11.37 -28.89
C GLY A 243 1.60 -10.83 -28.69
N ARG A 244 1.86 -9.53 -28.95
CA ARG A 244 3.21 -8.92 -28.86
C ARG A 244 3.57 -8.40 -27.49
N LEU A 245 2.59 -8.17 -26.62
CA LEU A 245 2.75 -7.63 -25.29
C LEU A 245 2.16 -8.60 -24.28
N ALA A 246 2.82 -8.74 -23.15
CA ALA A 246 2.33 -9.48 -21.99
C ALA A 246 2.05 -8.53 -20.83
N THR A 247 1.03 -8.83 -20.03
CA THR A 247 0.80 -8.18 -18.74
C THR A 247 1.37 -9.04 -17.64
N LEU A 248 2.08 -8.42 -16.69
CA LEU A 248 2.61 -9.09 -15.52
C LEU A 248 1.91 -8.52 -14.28
N ASP A 249 1.55 -9.40 -13.36
CA ASP A 249 1.05 -9.04 -12.03
C ASP A 249 1.89 -9.77 -10.98
N LEU A 250 2.54 -8.99 -10.12
CA LEU A 250 3.41 -9.53 -9.09
C LEU A 250 2.59 -9.89 -7.84
N SER A 251 2.80 -11.09 -7.33
CA SER A 251 2.20 -11.50 -6.06
C SER A 251 2.84 -10.74 -4.91
N SER A 252 2.03 -10.16 -4.02
CA SER A 252 2.49 -9.44 -2.82
C SER A 252 3.46 -8.30 -3.12
N ALA A 253 3.31 -7.61 -4.26
CA ALA A 253 4.28 -6.61 -4.74
C ALA A 253 4.65 -5.56 -3.69
N SER A 254 3.66 -4.92 -3.05
CA SER A 254 3.90 -3.95 -1.97
C SER A 254 4.52 -4.60 -0.74
N ASP A 255 4.06 -5.80 -0.38
CA ASP A 255 4.47 -6.49 0.84
C ASP A 255 5.86 -7.17 0.70
N SER A 256 6.46 -7.18 -0.50
CA SER A 256 7.79 -7.77 -0.77
C SER A 256 8.91 -6.73 -0.93
N VAL A 257 8.62 -5.44 -0.75
CA VAL A 257 9.64 -4.39 -0.70
C VAL A 257 10.25 -4.36 0.70
N THR A 258 11.49 -4.83 0.83
CA THR A 258 12.15 -5.02 2.12
C THR A 258 12.81 -3.75 2.64
N THR A 259 13.00 -3.67 3.96
CA THR A 259 13.62 -2.50 4.61
C THR A 259 15.05 -2.28 4.11
N GLN A 260 15.86 -3.34 3.98
CA GLN A 260 17.23 -3.23 3.51
C GLN A 260 17.32 -2.79 2.04
N LEU A 261 16.41 -3.27 1.19
CA LEU A 261 16.34 -2.84 -0.20
C LEU A 261 16.12 -1.32 -0.30
N VAL A 262 15.16 -0.79 0.48
CA VAL A 262 14.88 0.66 0.49
C VAL A 262 16.08 1.45 1.03
N ALA A 263 16.74 0.96 2.08
CA ALA A 263 17.94 1.57 2.63
C ALA A 263 19.09 1.66 1.61
N GLU A 264 19.23 0.65 0.74
CA GLU A 264 20.26 0.64 -0.29
C GLU A 264 19.93 1.52 -1.50
N MET A 265 18.65 1.58 -1.88
CA MET A 265 18.22 2.27 -3.10
C MET A 265 17.99 3.78 -2.91
N LEU A 266 17.62 4.23 -1.71
CA LEU A 266 17.34 5.63 -1.46
C LEU A 266 18.58 6.42 -1.01
N PRO A 267 18.64 7.74 -1.32
CA PRO A 267 19.54 8.65 -0.63
C PRO A 267 19.30 8.62 0.88
N ALA A 268 20.37 8.74 1.67
CA ALA A 268 20.31 8.55 3.13
C ALA A 268 19.28 9.46 3.82
N GLU A 269 19.16 10.71 3.39
CA GLU A 269 18.19 11.68 3.93
C GLU A 269 16.74 11.21 3.71
N TRP A 270 16.43 10.76 2.49
CA TRP A 270 15.12 10.20 2.16
C TRP A 270 14.82 8.96 2.99
N PHE A 271 15.77 8.03 3.07
CA PHE A 271 15.59 6.82 3.87
C PHE A 271 15.33 7.15 5.34
N THR A 272 16.11 8.06 5.92
CA THR A 272 15.99 8.44 7.33
C THR A 272 14.59 8.94 7.67
N VAL A 273 14.03 9.82 6.83
CA VAL A 273 12.69 10.38 7.06
C VAL A 273 11.60 9.34 6.81
N LEU A 274 11.67 8.59 5.70
CA LEU A 274 10.70 7.54 5.40
C LEU A 274 10.68 6.45 6.47
N ASP A 275 11.86 6.04 6.98
CA ASP A 275 11.98 5.07 8.07
C ASP A 275 11.48 5.61 9.42
N ALA A 276 11.61 6.91 9.67
CA ALA A 276 11.05 7.52 10.88
C ALA A 276 9.51 7.51 10.89
N VAL A 277 8.88 7.63 9.73
CA VAL A 277 7.42 7.73 9.62
C VAL A 277 6.71 6.44 9.24
N ARG A 278 7.43 5.38 8.85
CA ARG A 278 6.80 4.06 8.65
C ARG A 278 6.38 3.43 9.98
N SER A 279 5.51 2.44 9.92
CA SER A 279 5.20 1.58 11.07
C SER A 279 6.17 0.40 11.12
N PRO A 280 7.10 0.34 12.08
CA PRO A 280 8.07 -0.76 12.19
C PRO A 280 7.46 -2.04 12.74
N VAL A 281 6.25 -1.95 13.29
CA VAL A 281 5.53 -3.05 13.93
C VAL A 281 4.11 -3.10 13.39
N THR A 282 3.58 -4.29 13.17
CA THR A 282 2.18 -4.55 12.84
C THR A 282 1.53 -5.36 13.96
N LYS A 283 0.40 -4.87 14.51
CA LYS A 283 -0.42 -5.63 15.45
C LYS A 283 -1.38 -6.56 14.71
N ILE A 284 -1.31 -7.86 15.04
CA ILE A 284 -2.12 -8.93 14.47
C ILE A 284 -2.87 -9.59 15.65
N ASP A 285 -4.17 -9.36 15.76
CA ASP A 285 -5.01 -9.93 16.83
C ASP A 285 -4.52 -9.66 18.28
N GLY A 286 -3.78 -8.58 18.47
CA GLY A 286 -3.20 -8.17 19.75
C GLY A 286 -1.70 -8.46 19.87
N ASP A 287 -1.17 -9.38 19.09
CA ASP A 287 0.25 -9.70 19.07
C ASP A 287 1.02 -8.72 18.17
N GLU A 288 2.25 -8.41 18.54
CA GLU A 288 3.14 -7.52 17.80
C GLU A 288 4.08 -8.33 16.90
N HIS A 289 4.10 -8.00 15.61
CA HIS A 289 5.03 -8.51 14.63
C HIS A 289 5.95 -7.38 14.14
N ARG A 290 7.27 -7.57 14.23
CA ARG A 290 8.24 -6.62 13.68
C ARG A 290 8.34 -6.83 12.17
N ASN A 291 8.13 -5.76 11.42
CA ASN A 291 8.06 -5.81 9.96
C ASN A 291 9.44 -5.89 9.31
N GLU A 292 9.63 -6.85 8.46
CA GLU A 292 10.78 -6.99 7.56
C GLU A 292 10.54 -6.22 6.24
N MET A 293 9.27 -6.09 5.82
CA MET A 293 8.88 -5.18 4.75
C MET A 293 9.06 -3.72 5.17
N PHE A 294 9.29 -2.86 4.20
CA PHE A 294 9.42 -1.43 4.46
C PHE A 294 8.08 -0.79 4.83
N SER A 295 7.05 -1.08 4.06
CA SER A 295 5.71 -0.53 4.29
C SER A 295 4.62 -1.51 3.86
N SER A 296 3.52 -1.56 4.61
CA SER A 296 2.37 -2.41 4.33
C SER A 296 1.32 -1.68 3.49
N MET A 297 0.41 -2.44 2.87
CA MET A 297 -0.75 -1.87 2.20
C MET A 297 -1.61 -1.06 3.19
N GLY A 298 -1.82 0.21 2.88
CA GLY A 298 -2.53 1.17 3.75
C GLY A 298 -1.67 2.34 4.19
N ASN A 299 -0.36 2.26 3.97
CA ASN A 299 0.60 3.34 4.15
C ASN A 299 0.40 4.45 3.11
N GLY A 300 0.87 5.67 3.40
CA GLY A 300 0.66 6.86 2.57
C GLY A 300 1.64 7.06 1.42
N PHE A 301 2.64 6.19 1.25
CA PHE A 301 3.66 6.25 0.18
C PHE A 301 4.03 4.88 -0.44
N THR A 302 3.29 3.83 -0.11
CA THR A 302 3.62 2.46 -0.56
C THR A 302 3.56 2.27 -2.08
N PHE A 303 2.81 3.10 -2.78
CA PHE A 303 2.61 3.01 -4.23
C PHE A 303 3.56 3.90 -5.05
N GLU A 304 4.20 4.84 -4.43
CA GLU A 304 5.17 5.76 -5.03
C GLU A 304 6.58 5.19 -5.00
#